data_58889b1413a13a6d94b0c998747963f3
#
_entry.id   58889b1413a13a6d94b0c998747963f3
#
_cell.length_a   1.000
_cell.length_b   1.000
_cell.length_c   1.000
_cell.angle_alpha   90.00
_cell.angle_beta   90.00
_cell.angle_gamma   90.00
#
_symmetry.space_group_name_H-M   'P 1'
#
loop_
_entity.id
_entity.type
_entity.pdbx_description
1 polymer ?
#
loop_
_entity_poly.entity_id
_entity_poly.type
_entity_poly.pdbx_seq_one_letter_code
_entity_poly.pdbx_strand_id
1 'polypeptide(L)'
;MQNYAPTDVAALALELLPAIALGVAGERIARVAASWPRSLRFVIPVTFSLFYVVVAGTHHMFSWAWFALYASVPPIIALLLASAAAVDPEQRGCWQDALILLALGLAVDLRWLERAWPAGLAGLGKLLLVDAGLYGFVIIRQLRGTGFDFHFHWSDWKSGLRELAFFAPIVITLGLALGFLHPHAKMPTFSMPLTWVYKFVFVAVPEELFFRGWVQNLLERRLVLRLTPGAARRVALVIASILFGLSHFNKRSAHFNWRYVLLATIAGLFYGRAWRENRRVPASTITHATVDAIWSFWF
;
A
#
# COMPACT_ATOMS: atom_id res chain seq x y z
N MET A 1 23.52 -15.03 -0.56
CA MET A 1 22.10 -15.23 -0.22
C MET A 1 21.94 -14.90 1.25
N GLN A 2 21.03 -14.01 1.63
CA GLN A 2 20.68 -13.84 3.04
C GLN A 2 20.00 -15.14 3.51
N ASN A 3 20.55 -15.78 4.54
CA ASN A 3 19.91 -16.93 5.16
C ASN A 3 18.83 -16.41 6.11
N TYR A 4 17.58 -16.51 5.70
CA TYR A 4 16.45 -16.24 6.57
C TYR A 4 16.24 -17.38 7.56
N ALA A 5 15.99 -17.05 8.82
CA ALA A 5 15.62 -18.06 9.81
C ALA A 5 14.22 -18.62 9.50
N PRO A 6 13.91 -19.87 9.83
CA PRO A 6 12.55 -20.41 9.69
C PRO A 6 11.49 -19.55 10.38
N THR A 7 11.85 -18.92 11.50
CA THR A 7 11.00 -17.96 12.22
C THR A 7 10.69 -16.70 11.41
N ASP A 8 11.61 -16.21 10.57
CA ASP A 8 11.39 -15.05 9.71
C ASP A 8 10.37 -15.36 8.62
N VAL A 9 10.49 -16.56 8.03
CA VAL A 9 9.54 -17.04 7.02
C VAL A 9 8.15 -17.25 7.63
N ALA A 10 8.09 -17.83 8.84
CA ALA A 10 6.84 -18.02 9.55
C ALA A 10 6.20 -16.67 9.93
N ALA A 11 6.98 -15.71 10.44
CA ALA A 11 6.49 -14.36 10.75
C ALA A 11 5.93 -13.67 9.51
N LEU A 12 6.65 -13.73 8.39
CA LEU A 12 6.20 -13.18 7.10
C LEU A 12 4.88 -13.82 6.64
N ALA A 13 4.78 -15.15 6.71
CA ALA A 13 3.56 -15.86 6.32
C ALA A 13 2.38 -15.46 7.21
N LEU A 14 2.60 -15.33 8.52
CA LEU A 14 1.57 -14.90 9.48
C LEU A 14 1.16 -13.44 9.28
N GLU A 15 2.10 -12.52 8.99
CA GLU A 15 1.80 -11.12 8.68
C GLU A 15 0.98 -10.95 7.40
N LEU A 16 1.12 -11.83 6.43
CA LEU A 16 0.31 -11.78 5.21
C LEU A 16 -1.15 -12.24 5.43
N LEU A 17 -1.42 -13.02 6.49
CA LEU A 17 -2.76 -13.57 6.74
C LEU A 17 -3.85 -12.49 6.90
N PRO A 18 -3.66 -11.39 7.66
CA PRO A 18 -4.67 -10.33 7.77
C PRO A 18 -5.01 -9.72 6.40
N ALA A 19 -3.99 -9.39 5.61
CA ALA A 19 -4.19 -8.83 4.27
C ALA A 19 -4.91 -9.82 3.34
N ILE A 20 -4.53 -11.10 3.35
CA ILE A 20 -5.19 -12.15 2.55
C ILE A 20 -6.63 -12.34 3.02
N ALA A 21 -6.86 -12.47 4.32
CA ALA A 21 -8.19 -12.68 4.88
C ALA A 21 -9.14 -11.51 4.55
N LEU A 22 -8.65 -10.26 4.71
CA LEU A 22 -9.42 -9.07 4.39
C LEU A 22 -9.61 -8.86 2.88
N GLY A 23 -8.64 -9.29 2.06
CA GLY A 23 -8.78 -9.27 0.60
C GLY A 23 -9.77 -10.31 0.08
N VAL A 24 -9.94 -11.45 0.77
CA VAL A 24 -10.88 -12.51 0.35
C VAL A 24 -12.27 -12.33 0.98
N ALA A 25 -12.35 -11.92 2.24
CA ALA A 25 -13.58 -11.89 3.00
C ALA A 25 -13.79 -10.62 3.83
N GLY A 26 -13.22 -9.48 3.41
CA GLY A 26 -13.18 -8.24 4.19
C GLY A 26 -14.53 -7.75 4.66
N GLU A 27 -15.54 -7.71 3.79
CA GLU A 27 -16.90 -7.30 4.19
C GLU A 27 -17.55 -8.24 5.21
N ARG A 28 -17.32 -9.56 5.08
CA ARG A 28 -17.83 -10.55 6.03
C ARG A 28 -17.14 -10.40 7.38
N ILE A 29 -15.81 -10.28 7.37
CA ILE A 29 -15.00 -10.08 8.58
C ILE A 29 -15.39 -8.77 9.28
N ALA A 30 -15.56 -7.67 8.54
CA ALA A 30 -15.98 -6.39 9.08
C ALA A 30 -17.36 -6.47 9.75
N ARG A 31 -18.33 -7.16 9.13
CA ARG A 31 -19.66 -7.38 9.75
C ARG A 31 -19.57 -8.18 11.05
N VAL A 32 -18.77 -9.26 11.07
CA VAL A 32 -18.56 -10.06 12.29
C VAL A 32 -17.86 -9.23 13.37
N ALA A 33 -16.81 -8.50 13.00
CA ALA A 33 -16.08 -7.63 13.93
C ALA A 33 -16.95 -6.49 14.50
N ALA A 34 -17.96 -6.03 13.76
CA ALA A 34 -18.90 -5.02 14.26
C ALA A 34 -19.72 -5.52 15.48
N SER A 35 -19.93 -6.84 15.59
CA SER A 35 -20.62 -7.45 16.74
C SER A 35 -19.72 -7.68 17.96
N TRP A 36 -18.40 -7.53 17.82
CA TRP A 36 -17.46 -7.73 18.92
C TRP A 36 -17.57 -6.63 19.96
N PRO A 37 -17.28 -6.94 21.25
CA PRO A 37 -17.15 -5.92 22.30
C PRO A 37 -16.13 -4.84 21.88
N ARG A 38 -16.39 -3.59 22.27
CA ARG A 38 -15.50 -2.47 21.95
C ARG A 38 -14.06 -2.73 22.39
N SER A 39 -13.88 -3.26 23.61
CA SER A 39 -12.55 -3.61 24.13
C SER A 39 -11.78 -4.54 23.19
N LEU A 40 -12.43 -5.60 22.70
CA LEU A 40 -11.81 -6.56 21.82
C LEU A 40 -11.34 -5.92 20.49
N ARG A 41 -12.15 -5.02 19.92
CA ARG A 41 -11.80 -4.30 18.69
C ARG A 41 -10.55 -3.42 18.83
N PHE A 42 -10.21 -2.96 20.03
CA PHE A 42 -9.03 -2.14 20.28
C PHE A 42 -7.85 -2.94 20.85
N VAL A 43 -8.08 -4.14 21.38
CA VAL A 43 -7.02 -5.03 21.85
C VAL A 43 -6.43 -5.86 20.73
N ILE A 44 -7.26 -6.34 19.78
CA ILE A 44 -6.77 -7.16 18.66
C ILE A 44 -5.60 -6.51 17.90
N PRO A 45 -5.64 -5.22 17.51
CA PRO A 45 -4.52 -4.64 16.78
C PRO A 45 -3.21 -4.56 17.58
N VAL A 46 -3.24 -4.67 18.91
CA VAL A 46 -2.02 -4.79 19.72
C VAL A 46 -1.25 -6.08 19.39
N THR A 47 -1.97 -7.15 19.00
CA THR A 47 -1.34 -8.43 18.68
C THR A 47 -0.41 -8.36 17.45
N PHE A 48 -0.53 -7.34 16.59
CA PHE A 48 0.40 -7.14 15.48
C PHE A 48 1.84 -6.89 15.96
N SER A 49 2.01 -6.34 17.18
CA SER A 49 3.35 -6.18 17.78
C SER A 49 4.06 -7.52 18.05
N LEU A 50 3.34 -8.65 18.10
CA LEU A 50 3.94 -9.96 18.31
C LEU A 50 4.87 -10.36 17.17
N PHE A 51 4.61 -9.91 15.94
CA PHE A 51 5.53 -10.15 14.83
C PHE A 51 6.90 -9.51 15.09
N TYR A 52 6.90 -8.27 15.59
CA TYR A 52 8.13 -7.63 16.02
C TYR A 52 8.84 -8.42 17.13
N VAL A 53 8.10 -8.87 18.15
CA VAL A 53 8.67 -9.63 19.26
C VAL A 53 9.36 -10.90 18.77
N VAL A 54 8.71 -11.66 17.90
CA VAL A 54 9.25 -12.91 17.36
C VAL A 54 10.52 -12.65 16.56
N VAL A 55 10.47 -11.73 15.57
CA VAL A 55 11.60 -11.48 14.68
C VAL A 55 12.74 -10.79 15.43
N ALA A 56 12.50 -9.73 16.15
CA ALA A 56 13.53 -9.02 16.89
C ALA A 56 14.14 -9.88 18.01
N GLY A 57 13.34 -10.76 18.64
CA GLY A 57 13.83 -11.72 19.63
C GLY A 57 14.76 -12.76 19.01
N THR A 58 14.38 -13.34 17.86
CA THR A 58 15.22 -14.31 17.14
C THR A 58 16.57 -13.74 16.72
N HIS A 59 16.59 -12.45 16.35
CA HIS A 59 17.82 -11.76 15.93
C HIS A 59 18.53 -10.98 17.05
N HIS A 60 18.13 -11.16 18.31
CA HIS A 60 18.70 -10.47 19.48
C HIS A 60 18.67 -8.94 19.37
N MET A 61 17.67 -8.38 18.66
CA MET A 61 17.49 -6.94 18.46
C MET A 61 16.26 -6.36 19.22
N PHE A 62 15.66 -7.15 20.12
CA PHE A 62 14.47 -6.73 20.85
C PHE A 62 14.75 -5.46 21.67
N SER A 63 13.81 -4.51 21.59
CA SER A 63 13.82 -3.26 22.35
C SER A 63 12.44 -2.96 22.89
N TRP A 64 12.33 -2.65 24.16
CA TRP A 64 11.07 -2.26 24.80
C TRP A 64 10.46 -0.99 24.18
N ALA A 65 11.30 -0.04 23.74
CA ALA A 65 10.83 1.17 23.08
C ALA A 65 10.16 0.88 21.74
N TRP A 66 10.77 0.02 20.91
CA TRP A 66 10.18 -0.41 19.66
C TRP A 66 8.94 -1.28 19.86
N PHE A 67 8.96 -2.19 20.84
CA PHE A 67 7.77 -2.97 21.21
C PHE A 67 6.61 -2.05 21.62
N ALA A 68 6.85 -1.09 22.50
CA ALA A 68 5.83 -0.14 22.93
C ALA A 68 5.25 0.66 21.75
N LEU A 69 6.10 1.06 20.80
CA LEU A 69 5.67 1.75 19.58
C LEU A 69 4.76 0.85 18.73
N TYR A 70 5.18 -0.37 18.43
CA TYR A 70 4.41 -1.31 17.61
C TYR A 70 3.13 -1.81 18.30
N ALA A 71 3.13 -1.87 19.63
CA ALA A 71 1.94 -2.21 20.40
C ALA A 71 0.92 -1.05 20.51
N SER A 72 1.39 0.21 20.42
CA SER A 72 0.53 1.39 20.56
C SER A 72 0.00 1.93 19.24
N VAL A 73 0.78 1.89 18.15
CA VAL A 73 0.41 2.48 16.85
C VAL A 73 -0.89 1.87 16.27
N PRO A 74 -1.06 0.54 16.17
CA PRO A 74 -2.28 -0.02 15.59
C PRO A 74 -3.56 0.31 16.40
N PRO A 75 -3.61 0.23 17.74
CA PRO A 75 -4.79 0.65 18.49
C PRO A 75 -5.05 2.16 18.41
N ILE A 76 -4.01 3.02 18.34
CA ILE A 76 -4.19 4.45 18.10
C ILE A 76 -4.86 4.71 16.75
N ILE A 77 -4.43 4.03 15.69
CA ILE A 77 -5.08 4.08 14.37
C ILE A 77 -6.55 3.66 14.48
N ALA A 78 -6.82 2.55 15.18
CA ALA A 78 -8.17 2.05 15.38
C ALA A 78 -9.05 3.08 16.15
N LEU A 79 -8.54 3.72 17.21
CA LEU A 79 -9.24 4.74 17.97
C LEU A 79 -9.56 5.99 17.14
N LEU A 80 -8.59 6.48 16.37
CA LEU A 80 -8.78 7.64 15.51
C LEU A 80 -9.80 7.35 14.41
N LEU A 81 -9.76 6.15 13.80
CA LEU A 81 -10.73 5.75 12.77
C LEU A 81 -12.11 5.43 13.33
N ALA A 82 -12.21 5.00 14.59
CA ALA A 82 -13.49 4.90 15.27
C ALA A 82 -14.09 6.31 15.52
N SER A 83 -13.26 7.29 15.90
CA SER A 83 -13.67 8.69 15.97
C SER A 83 -14.11 9.22 14.60
N ALA A 84 -13.34 8.92 13.54
CA ALA A 84 -13.71 9.27 12.17
C ALA A 84 -15.07 8.68 11.78
N ALA A 85 -15.34 7.40 12.13
CA ALA A 85 -16.63 6.77 11.85
C ALA A 85 -17.81 7.46 12.57
N ALA A 86 -17.57 7.98 13.77
CA ALA A 86 -18.60 8.69 14.53
C ALA A 86 -18.89 10.10 14.00
N VAL A 87 -17.86 10.85 13.60
CA VAL A 87 -18.03 12.25 13.13
C VAL A 87 -18.36 12.36 11.63
N ASP A 88 -18.04 11.35 10.85
CA ASP A 88 -18.28 11.31 9.40
C ASP A 88 -18.86 9.94 8.98
N PRO A 89 -20.12 9.63 9.36
CA PRO A 89 -20.77 8.37 9.01
C PRO A 89 -20.99 8.18 7.51
N GLU A 90 -21.04 9.27 6.75
CA GLU A 90 -21.16 9.24 5.28
C GLU A 90 -19.84 8.96 4.57
N GLN A 91 -18.73 8.90 5.32
CA GLN A 91 -17.39 8.60 4.79
C GLN A 91 -16.94 9.59 3.69
N ARG A 92 -17.22 10.87 3.91
CA ARG A 92 -16.82 11.96 2.99
C ARG A 92 -15.36 12.36 3.14
N GLY A 93 -14.67 11.77 4.13
CA GLY A 93 -13.30 12.10 4.51
C GLY A 93 -13.23 13.22 5.55
N CYS A 94 -12.58 12.93 6.67
CA CYS A 94 -12.37 13.86 7.77
C CYS A 94 -10.87 14.01 8.09
N TRP A 95 -10.52 14.89 9.03
CA TRP A 95 -9.13 15.15 9.36
C TRP A 95 -8.42 13.94 9.99
N GLN A 96 -9.17 13.07 10.69
CA GLN A 96 -8.62 11.84 11.26
C GLN A 96 -8.17 10.87 10.15
N ASP A 97 -8.98 10.71 9.10
CA ASP A 97 -8.61 9.92 7.93
C ASP A 97 -7.31 10.47 7.32
N ALA A 98 -7.23 11.80 7.12
CA ALA A 98 -6.06 12.46 6.54
C ALA A 98 -4.81 12.33 7.42
N LEU A 99 -4.96 12.48 8.75
CA LEU A 99 -3.86 12.33 9.71
C LEU A 99 -3.26 10.93 9.65
N ILE A 100 -4.11 9.90 9.62
CA ILE A 100 -3.64 8.50 9.57
C ILE A 100 -2.93 8.22 8.26
N LEU A 101 -3.49 8.66 7.12
CA LEU A 101 -2.84 8.50 5.83
C LEU A 101 -1.49 9.20 5.79
N LEU A 102 -1.40 10.42 6.32
CA LEU A 102 -0.13 11.14 6.43
C LEU A 102 0.88 10.39 7.31
N ALA A 103 0.45 9.93 8.49
CA ALA A 103 1.31 9.22 9.43
C ALA A 103 1.83 7.89 8.85
N LEU A 104 0.96 7.09 8.23
CA LEU A 104 1.33 5.83 7.59
C LEU A 104 2.27 6.07 6.40
N GLY A 105 1.96 7.03 5.53
CA GLY A 105 2.80 7.38 4.38
C GLY A 105 4.18 7.86 4.81
N LEU A 106 4.26 8.83 5.72
CA LEU A 106 5.55 9.36 6.19
C LEU A 106 6.38 8.32 6.94
N ALA A 107 5.76 7.44 7.74
CA ALA A 107 6.48 6.38 8.44
C ALA A 107 7.20 5.43 7.47
N VAL A 108 6.57 5.14 6.32
CA VAL A 108 7.15 4.31 5.26
C VAL A 108 8.17 5.08 4.44
N ASP A 109 7.83 6.27 3.95
CA ASP A 109 8.66 7.04 3.01
C ASP A 109 9.94 7.59 3.67
N LEU A 110 9.86 7.97 4.95
CA LEU A 110 11.01 8.45 5.74
C LEU A 110 11.76 7.32 6.46
N ARG A 111 11.34 6.07 6.28
CA ARG A 111 12.01 4.87 6.83
C ARG A 111 12.17 4.90 8.35
N TRP A 112 11.25 5.54 9.06
CA TRP A 112 11.37 5.74 10.51
C TRP A 112 11.46 4.43 11.29
N LEU A 113 10.79 3.38 10.81
CA LEU A 113 10.67 2.11 11.51
C LEU A 113 11.69 1.05 11.05
N GLU A 114 12.48 1.32 10.00
CA GLU A 114 13.42 0.32 9.46
C GLU A 114 14.50 -0.10 10.46
N ARG A 115 14.92 0.82 11.35
CA ARG A 115 15.97 0.55 12.38
C ARG A 115 15.55 -0.46 13.45
N ALA A 116 14.25 -0.73 13.59
CA ALA A 116 13.72 -1.71 14.53
C ALA A 116 13.93 -3.15 14.06
N TRP A 117 14.23 -3.35 12.79
CA TRP A 117 14.25 -4.65 12.13
C TRP A 117 15.65 -5.06 11.71
N PRO A 118 15.94 -6.39 11.67
CA PRO A 118 17.20 -6.88 11.12
C PRO A 118 17.40 -6.44 9.67
N ALA A 119 18.66 -6.35 9.26
CA ALA A 119 19.01 -6.01 7.88
C ALA A 119 18.34 -7.01 6.91
N GLY A 120 17.63 -6.48 5.91
CA GLY A 120 16.88 -7.30 4.94
C GLY A 120 15.45 -7.67 5.36
N LEU A 121 15.05 -7.46 6.62
CA LEU A 121 13.70 -7.74 7.14
C LEU A 121 12.88 -6.47 7.42
N ALA A 122 13.39 -5.29 7.07
CA ALA A 122 12.68 -4.01 7.25
C ALA A 122 11.30 -3.96 6.55
N GLY A 123 11.09 -4.80 5.53
CA GLY A 123 9.80 -4.98 4.87
C GLY A 123 8.68 -5.45 5.80
N LEU A 124 8.99 -6.24 6.84
CA LEU A 124 8.02 -6.68 7.84
C LEU A 124 7.40 -5.48 8.59
N GLY A 125 8.20 -4.47 8.95
CA GLY A 125 7.66 -3.25 9.56
C GLY A 125 6.68 -2.51 8.67
N LYS A 126 6.84 -2.56 7.34
CA LYS A 126 5.88 -1.98 6.39
C LYS A 126 4.60 -2.79 6.32
N LEU A 127 4.70 -4.12 6.31
CA LEU A 127 3.52 -5.01 6.33
C LEU A 127 2.70 -4.81 7.60
N LEU A 128 3.35 -4.68 8.76
CA LEU A 128 2.67 -4.38 10.02
C LEU A 128 1.87 -3.06 9.95
N LEU A 129 2.43 -2.02 9.31
CA LEU A 129 1.71 -0.76 9.08
C LEU A 129 0.54 -0.94 8.10
N VAL A 130 0.70 -1.76 7.07
CA VAL A 130 -0.38 -2.12 6.14
C VAL A 130 -1.50 -2.84 6.86
N ASP A 131 -1.18 -3.81 7.72
CA ASP A 131 -2.16 -4.53 8.52
C ASP A 131 -2.89 -3.62 9.51
N ALA A 132 -2.17 -2.70 10.16
CA ALA A 132 -2.77 -1.69 11.03
C ALA A 132 -3.72 -0.77 10.25
N GLY A 133 -3.32 -0.34 9.05
CA GLY A 133 -4.16 0.44 8.13
C GLY A 133 -5.37 -0.34 7.63
N LEU A 134 -5.18 -1.60 7.21
CA LEU A 134 -6.28 -2.49 6.79
C LEU A 134 -7.27 -2.70 7.91
N TYR A 135 -6.78 -3.06 9.11
CA TYR A 135 -7.65 -3.22 10.26
C TYR A 135 -8.44 -1.93 10.54
N GLY A 136 -7.76 -0.80 10.54
CA GLY A 136 -8.36 0.50 10.78
C GLY A 136 -9.41 0.87 9.72
N PHE A 137 -9.06 0.86 8.45
CA PHE A 137 -9.96 1.33 7.39
C PHE A 137 -11.06 0.31 7.03
N VAL A 138 -10.76 -1.01 7.04
CA VAL A 138 -11.75 -2.03 6.65
C VAL A 138 -12.62 -2.45 7.83
N ILE A 139 -12.02 -2.70 9.01
CA ILE A 139 -12.77 -3.24 10.16
C ILE A 139 -13.40 -2.12 11.00
N ILE A 140 -12.65 -1.08 11.35
CA ILE A 140 -13.12 -0.02 12.26
C ILE A 140 -13.91 1.04 11.49
N ARG A 141 -13.32 1.62 10.45
CA ARG A 141 -13.91 2.71 9.64
C ARG A 141 -14.97 2.17 8.67
N GLN A 142 -14.84 0.89 8.28
CA GLN A 142 -15.66 0.23 7.26
C GLN A 142 -15.74 1.05 5.96
N LEU A 143 -14.57 1.58 5.54
CA LEU A 143 -14.49 2.46 4.39
C LEU A 143 -14.93 1.76 3.11
N ARG A 144 -15.97 2.29 2.47
CA ARG A 144 -16.55 1.74 1.24
C ARG A 144 -15.74 2.14 0.02
N GLY A 145 -15.78 1.30 -1.02
CA GLY A 145 -15.21 1.61 -2.33
C GLY A 145 -13.67 1.61 -2.36
N THR A 146 -13.03 0.95 -1.41
CA THR A 146 -11.57 0.73 -1.44
C THR A 146 -11.14 -0.10 -2.63
N GLY A 147 -12.00 -1.06 -3.03
CA GLY A 147 -11.70 -2.00 -4.11
C GLY A 147 -10.65 -3.04 -3.75
N PHE A 148 -10.36 -3.20 -2.44
CA PHE A 148 -9.44 -4.23 -1.94
C PHE A 148 -10.16 -5.58 -1.89
N ASP A 149 -9.95 -6.39 -2.93
CA ASP A 149 -10.60 -7.69 -3.13
C ASP A 149 -9.69 -8.58 -3.98
N PHE A 150 -9.35 -9.75 -3.47
CA PHE A 150 -8.49 -10.73 -4.14
C PHE A 150 -9.25 -11.77 -4.98
N HIS A 151 -10.54 -11.59 -5.20
CA HIS A 151 -11.26 -12.33 -6.22
C HIS A 151 -10.96 -11.71 -7.59
N PHE A 152 -9.94 -12.22 -8.27
CA PHE A 152 -9.51 -11.68 -9.56
C PHE A 152 -10.57 -11.89 -10.64
N HIS A 153 -10.90 -10.80 -11.35
CA HIS A 153 -11.77 -10.82 -12.51
C HIS A 153 -10.99 -10.60 -13.80
N TRP A 154 -11.48 -11.13 -14.90
CA TRP A 154 -10.86 -10.86 -16.21
C TRP A 154 -10.82 -9.36 -16.55
N SER A 155 -11.80 -8.59 -16.06
CA SER A 155 -11.80 -7.14 -16.20
C SER A 155 -10.60 -6.47 -15.53
N ASP A 156 -10.05 -7.01 -14.43
CA ASP A 156 -8.88 -6.47 -13.75
C ASP A 156 -7.64 -6.57 -14.66
N TRP A 157 -7.46 -7.74 -15.29
CA TRP A 157 -6.38 -7.95 -16.26
C TRP A 157 -6.53 -7.06 -17.49
N LYS A 158 -7.74 -6.98 -18.03
CA LYS A 158 -8.03 -6.14 -19.21
C LYS A 158 -7.72 -4.67 -18.91
N SER A 159 -8.18 -4.12 -17.81
CA SER A 159 -7.92 -2.74 -17.41
C SER A 159 -6.43 -2.52 -17.13
N GLY A 160 -5.81 -3.40 -16.34
CA GLY A 160 -4.41 -3.27 -15.97
C GLY A 160 -3.47 -3.33 -17.17
N LEU A 161 -3.64 -4.31 -18.05
CA LEU A 161 -2.79 -4.46 -19.25
C LEU A 161 -3.04 -3.36 -20.27
N ARG A 162 -4.28 -2.86 -20.41
CA ARG A 162 -4.58 -1.72 -21.27
C ARG A 162 -3.86 -0.47 -20.80
N GLU A 163 -3.93 -0.13 -19.51
CA GLU A 163 -3.24 1.03 -18.97
C GLU A 163 -1.72 0.87 -19.07
N LEU A 164 -1.19 -0.34 -18.91
CA LEU A 164 0.23 -0.64 -19.17
C LEU A 164 0.62 -0.36 -20.63
N ALA A 165 -0.21 -0.79 -21.59
CA ALA A 165 0.06 -0.59 -23.01
C ALA A 165 0.13 0.89 -23.41
N PHE A 166 -0.69 1.74 -22.78
CA PHE A 166 -0.62 3.19 -22.96
C PHE A 166 0.55 3.84 -22.20
N PHE A 167 0.85 3.35 -21.02
CA PHE A 167 1.89 3.89 -20.16
C PHE A 167 3.30 3.58 -20.64
N ALA A 168 3.56 2.32 -21.02
CA ALA A 168 4.91 1.85 -21.29
C ALA A 168 5.66 2.67 -22.37
N PRO A 169 5.08 2.99 -23.55
CA PRO A 169 5.79 3.79 -24.55
C PRO A 169 6.12 5.20 -24.03
N ILE A 170 5.23 5.82 -23.25
CA ILE A 170 5.44 7.16 -22.71
C ILE A 170 6.59 7.15 -21.70
N VAL A 171 6.54 6.24 -20.72
CA VAL A 171 7.53 6.24 -19.64
C VAL A 171 8.90 5.73 -20.10
N ILE A 172 8.95 4.78 -21.03
CA ILE A 172 10.22 4.30 -21.59
C ILE A 172 10.89 5.42 -22.39
N THR A 173 10.16 6.07 -23.29
CA THR A 173 10.71 7.19 -24.08
C THR A 173 11.18 8.34 -23.18
N LEU A 174 10.34 8.76 -22.23
CA LEU A 174 10.70 9.85 -21.34
C LEU A 174 11.82 9.45 -20.36
N GLY A 175 11.80 8.24 -19.84
CA GLY A 175 12.82 7.74 -18.93
C GLY A 175 14.21 7.62 -19.59
N LEU A 176 14.28 7.20 -20.86
CA LEU A 176 15.51 7.18 -21.65
C LEU A 176 15.98 8.62 -21.94
N ALA A 177 15.09 9.50 -22.39
CA ALA A 177 15.40 10.89 -22.70
C ALA A 177 15.92 11.67 -21.46
N LEU A 178 15.41 11.36 -20.28
CA LEU A 178 15.86 11.94 -19.02
C LEU A 178 17.13 11.27 -18.45
N GLY A 179 17.66 10.23 -19.07
CA GLY A 179 18.78 9.46 -18.53
C GLY A 179 18.45 8.83 -17.17
N PHE A 180 17.21 8.41 -16.97
CA PHE A 180 16.75 7.70 -15.76
C PHE A 180 16.71 6.20 -15.97
N LEU A 181 16.31 5.76 -17.17
CA LEU A 181 16.35 4.36 -17.59
C LEU A 181 17.66 4.08 -18.32
N HIS A 182 18.31 2.99 -17.94
CA HIS A 182 19.55 2.50 -18.54
C HIS A 182 19.33 1.08 -19.02
N PRO A 183 19.07 0.87 -20.33
CA PRO A 183 18.81 -0.46 -20.86
C PRO A 183 19.96 -1.42 -20.59
N HIS A 184 19.65 -2.58 -20.04
CA HIS A 184 20.58 -3.69 -19.93
C HIS A 184 19.86 -4.98 -20.29
N ALA A 185 20.47 -5.77 -21.15
CA ALA A 185 19.90 -7.04 -21.58
C ALA A 185 20.14 -8.10 -20.50
N LYS A 186 19.15 -8.31 -19.62
CA LYS A 186 19.08 -9.54 -18.84
C LYS A 186 18.13 -10.50 -19.56
N MET A 187 18.61 -11.69 -19.89
CA MET A 187 17.71 -12.72 -20.44
C MET A 187 16.61 -13.02 -19.41
N PRO A 188 15.35 -13.09 -19.84
CA PRO A 188 14.27 -13.56 -18.98
C PRO A 188 14.65 -14.93 -18.42
N THR A 189 14.63 -15.06 -17.10
CA THR A 189 14.94 -16.31 -16.40
C THR A 189 13.67 -16.87 -15.76
N PHE A 190 13.72 -18.11 -15.29
CA PHE A 190 12.64 -18.69 -14.50
C PHE A 190 12.29 -17.87 -13.23
N SER A 191 13.16 -16.94 -12.83
CA SER A 191 12.92 -16.01 -11.72
C SER A 191 11.94 -14.88 -12.05
N MET A 192 11.66 -14.62 -13.33
CA MET A 192 10.79 -13.50 -13.74
C MET A 192 9.36 -13.61 -13.19
N PRO A 193 8.64 -14.75 -13.29
CA PRO A 193 7.34 -14.90 -12.66
C PRO A 193 7.38 -14.74 -11.14
N LEU A 194 8.41 -15.26 -10.49
CA LEU A 194 8.58 -15.13 -9.04
C LEU A 194 8.84 -13.66 -8.65
N THR A 195 9.66 -12.95 -9.43
CA THR A 195 9.88 -11.51 -9.25
C THR A 195 8.58 -10.73 -9.41
N TRP A 196 7.77 -11.07 -10.41
CA TRP A 196 6.46 -10.44 -10.61
C TRP A 196 5.52 -10.69 -9.40
N VAL A 197 5.43 -11.93 -8.93
CA VAL A 197 4.63 -12.26 -7.73
C VAL A 197 5.14 -11.49 -6.50
N TYR A 198 6.45 -11.44 -6.30
CA TYR A 198 7.05 -10.65 -5.22
C TYR A 198 6.67 -9.17 -5.32
N LYS A 199 6.84 -8.56 -6.51
CA LYS A 199 6.47 -7.16 -6.75
C LYS A 199 4.98 -6.94 -6.56
N PHE A 200 4.15 -7.89 -7.00
CA PHE A 200 2.71 -7.82 -6.83
C PHE A 200 2.31 -7.78 -5.35
N VAL A 201 2.79 -8.73 -4.55
CA VAL A 201 2.37 -8.90 -3.15
C VAL A 201 3.00 -7.85 -2.23
N PHE A 202 4.32 -7.62 -2.33
CA PHE A 202 5.07 -6.84 -1.35
C PHE A 202 5.30 -5.38 -1.72
N VAL A 203 5.04 -5.01 -2.97
CA VAL A 203 5.21 -3.62 -3.44
C VAL A 203 3.89 -3.07 -3.92
N ALA A 204 3.32 -3.65 -4.98
CA ALA A 204 2.20 -3.06 -5.67
C ALA A 204 0.89 -3.13 -4.87
N VAL A 205 0.55 -4.27 -4.23
CA VAL A 205 -0.67 -4.37 -3.40
C VAL A 205 -0.68 -3.33 -2.28
N PRO A 206 0.34 -3.22 -1.41
CA PRO A 206 0.37 -2.19 -0.37
C PRO A 206 0.28 -0.76 -0.91
N GLU A 207 1.04 -0.43 -1.96
CA GLU A 207 1.05 0.91 -2.52
C GLU A 207 -0.27 1.26 -3.21
N GLU A 208 -0.84 0.35 -4.00
CA GLU A 208 -2.11 0.61 -4.68
C GLU A 208 -3.31 0.63 -3.71
N LEU A 209 -3.30 -0.18 -2.66
CA LEU A 209 -4.28 -0.07 -1.58
C LEU A 209 -4.22 1.31 -0.92
N PHE A 210 -3.02 1.77 -0.56
CA PHE A 210 -2.83 3.05 0.08
C PHE A 210 -3.24 4.21 -0.84
N PHE A 211 -2.67 4.30 -2.05
CA PHE A 211 -2.90 5.44 -2.94
C PHE A 211 -4.25 5.40 -3.66
N ARG A 212 -4.79 4.23 -4.01
CA ARG A 212 -6.07 4.12 -4.75
C ARG A 212 -7.21 3.81 -3.81
N GLY A 213 -7.06 2.76 -3.01
CA GLY A 213 -8.10 2.30 -2.09
C GLY A 213 -8.44 3.34 -1.02
N TRP A 214 -7.44 4.06 -0.51
CA TRP A 214 -7.67 5.02 0.57
C TRP A 214 -7.53 6.47 0.08
N VAL A 215 -6.35 6.93 -0.34
CA VAL A 215 -6.10 8.35 -0.68
C VAL A 215 -7.01 8.82 -1.80
N GLN A 216 -6.96 8.20 -2.98
CA GLN A 216 -7.75 8.63 -4.15
C GLN A 216 -9.25 8.49 -3.87
N ASN A 217 -9.68 7.41 -3.21
CA ASN A 217 -11.08 7.17 -2.84
C ASN A 217 -11.62 8.25 -1.89
N LEU A 218 -10.91 8.57 -0.81
CA LEU A 218 -11.31 9.62 0.15
C LEU A 218 -11.26 11.01 -0.47
N LEU A 219 -10.25 11.32 -1.27
CA LEU A 219 -10.18 12.59 -2.02
C LEU A 219 -11.39 12.76 -2.95
N GLU A 220 -11.75 11.73 -3.70
CA GLU A 220 -12.92 11.78 -4.58
C GLU A 220 -14.20 12.05 -3.78
N ARG A 221 -14.42 11.31 -2.68
CA ARG A 221 -15.58 11.49 -1.78
C ARG A 221 -15.63 12.91 -1.18
N ARG A 222 -14.49 13.48 -0.85
CA ARG A 222 -14.42 14.84 -0.32
C ARG A 222 -14.71 15.90 -1.38
N LEU A 223 -14.14 15.72 -2.57
CA LEU A 223 -14.23 16.69 -3.64
C LEU A 223 -15.63 16.78 -4.27
N VAL A 224 -16.44 15.72 -4.25
CA VAL A 224 -17.83 15.77 -4.75
C VAL A 224 -18.73 16.72 -3.95
N LEU A 225 -18.30 17.17 -2.77
CA LEU A 225 -19.01 18.20 -2.01
C LEU A 225 -18.89 19.60 -2.62
N ARG A 226 -17.92 19.82 -3.51
CA ARG A 226 -17.63 21.14 -4.10
C ARG A 226 -17.51 21.11 -5.63
N LEU A 227 -17.35 19.94 -6.21
CA LEU A 227 -17.12 19.75 -7.65
C LEU A 227 -18.15 18.78 -8.23
N THR A 228 -18.38 18.86 -9.52
CA THR A 228 -19.15 17.82 -10.21
C THR A 228 -18.46 16.45 -10.06
N PRO A 229 -19.20 15.34 -10.06
CA PRO A 229 -18.60 13.99 -9.89
C PRO A 229 -17.47 13.70 -10.88
N GLY A 230 -17.61 14.15 -12.14
CA GLY A 230 -16.57 13.99 -13.16
C GLY A 230 -15.31 14.81 -12.88
N ALA A 231 -15.46 16.06 -12.39
CA ALA A 231 -14.33 16.89 -11.99
C ALA A 231 -13.65 16.35 -10.72
N ALA A 232 -14.43 15.96 -9.71
CA ALA A 232 -13.92 15.36 -8.49
C ALA A 232 -13.03 14.14 -8.76
N ARG A 233 -13.49 13.23 -9.65
CA ARG A 233 -12.71 12.06 -10.08
C ARG A 233 -11.40 12.41 -10.75
N ARG A 234 -11.38 13.41 -11.63
CA ARG A 234 -10.15 13.85 -12.31
C ARG A 234 -9.17 14.49 -11.32
N VAL A 235 -9.66 15.40 -10.48
CA VAL A 235 -8.82 16.09 -9.50
C VAL A 235 -8.25 15.12 -8.45
N ALA A 236 -9.07 14.19 -7.93
CA ALA A 236 -8.61 13.18 -7.00
C ALA A 236 -7.52 12.27 -7.63
N LEU A 237 -7.69 11.87 -8.89
CA LEU A 237 -6.68 11.11 -9.62
C LEU A 237 -5.37 11.87 -9.72
N VAL A 238 -5.39 13.14 -10.11
CA VAL A 238 -4.18 13.97 -10.27
C VAL A 238 -3.48 14.15 -8.92
N ILE A 239 -4.22 14.53 -7.88
CA ILE A 239 -3.64 14.74 -6.54
C ILE A 239 -3.02 13.43 -6.01
N ALA A 240 -3.74 12.30 -6.07
CA ALA A 240 -3.22 11.02 -5.63
C ALA A 240 -1.99 10.58 -6.42
N SER A 241 -1.92 10.90 -7.72
CA SER A 241 -0.76 10.60 -8.57
C SER A 241 0.45 11.45 -8.23
N ILE A 242 0.25 12.74 -7.92
CA ILE A 242 1.33 13.62 -7.44
C ILE A 242 1.87 13.13 -6.10
N LEU A 243 0.99 12.75 -5.16
CA LEU A 243 1.39 12.19 -3.87
C LEU A 243 2.17 10.88 -4.05
N PHE A 244 1.72 10.01 -4.97
CA PHE A 244 2.45 8.79 -5.34
C PHE A 244 3.83 9.11 -5.91
N GLY A 245 3.95 10.09 -6.78
CA GLY A 245 5.25 10.55 -7.29
C GLY A 245 6.15 11.08 -6.17
N LEU A 246 5.60 11.93 -5.30
CA LEU A 246 6.34 12.50 -4.17
C LEU A 246 6.84 11.45 -3.19
N SER A 247 6.14 10.33 -2.98
CA SER A 247 6.63 9.23 -2.14
C SER A 247 7.91 8.56 -2.66
N HIS A 248 8.36 8.94 -3.87
CA HIS A 248 9.59 8.44 -4.48
C HIS A 248 10.76 9.45 -4.42
N PHE A 249 10.60 10.58 -3.71
CA PHE A 249 11.55 11.69 -3.73
C PHE A 249 12.97 11.32 -3.27
N ASN A 250 13.10 10.38 -2.34
CA ASN A 250 14.37 9.95 -1.72
C ASN A 250 14.79 8.53 -2.16
N LYS A 251 14.08 7.92 -3.11
CA LYS A 251 14.44 6.58 -3.60
C LYS A 251 15.54 6.68 -4.64
N ARG A 252 16.55 5.78 -4.55
CA ARG A 252 17.71 5.68 -5.47
C ARG A 252 18.59 6.92 -5.57
N SER A 253 18.54 7.84 -4.61
CA SER A 253 19.37 9.04 -4.57
C SER A 253 19.49 9.53 -3.14
N ALA A 254 20.65 10.10 -2.79
CA ALA A 254 20.83 10.82 -1.54
C ALA A 254 20.14 12.19 -1.53
N HIS A 255 19.76 12.69 -2.70
CA HIS A 255 19.10 13.97 -2.90
C HIS A 255 17.72 13.79 -3.52
N PHE A 256 16.97 14.90 -3.61
CA PHE A 256 15.65 14.90 -4.25
C PHE A 256 15.72 14.41 -5.70
N ASN A 257 15.12 13.24 -5.95
CA ASN A 257 15.12 12.57 -7.26
C ASN A 257 13.91 13.02 -8.10
N TRP A 258 13.95 14.23 -8.64
CA TRP A 258 12.84 14.80 -9.42
C TRP A 258 12.46 13.97 -10.64
N ARG A 259 13.44 13.27 -11.26
CA ARG A 259 13.19 12.38 -12.42
C ARG A 259 12.29 11.23 -12.00
N TYR A 260 12.59 10.62 -10.87
CA TYR A 260 11.77 9.55 -10.33
C TYR A 260 10.39 10.06 -9.93
N VAL A 261 10.31 11.20 -9.24
CA VAL A 261 9.03 11.84 -8.87
C VAL A 261 8.16 12.08 -10.09
N LEU A 262 8.72 12.61 -11.17
CA LEU A 262 8.01 12.85 -12.42
C LEU A 262 7.47 11.55 -13.04
N LEU A 263 8.35 10.55 -13.24
CA LEU A 263 7.98 9.28 -13.86
C LEU A 263 6.98 8.50 -13.01
N ALA A 264 7.15 8.49 -11.68
CA ALA A 264 6.20 7.88 -10.77
C ALA A 264 4.86 8.63 -10.72
N THR A 265 4.85 9.98 -10.85
CA THR A 265 3.59 10.74 -10.99
C THR A 265 2.83 10.32 -12.24
N ILE A 266 3.53 10.18 -13.37
CA ILE A 266 2.93 9.70 -14.62
C ILE A 266 2.40 8.27 -14.43
N ALA A 267 3.20 7.37 -13.85
CA ALA A 267 2.77 6.01 -13.52
C ALA A 267 1.51 6.02 -12.66
N GLY A 268 1.49 6.90 -11.66
CA GLY A 268 0.34 7.13 -10.78
C GLY A 268 -0.95 7.45 -11.50
N LEU A 269 -0.90 8.23 -12.58
CA LEU A 269 -2.08 8.53 -13.40
C LEU A 269 -2.66 7.26 -14.05
N PHE A 270 -1.82 6.40 -14.61
CA PHE A 270 -2.26 5.17 -15.27
C PHE A 270 -2.73 4.11 -14.27
N TYR A 271 -2.05 3.94 -13.14
CA TYR A 271 -2.48 3.05 -12.05
C TYR A 271 -3.84 3.50 -11.49
N GLY A 272 -4.00 4.81 -11.23
CA GLY A 272 -5.26 5.36 -10.75
C GLY A 272 -6.41 5.27 -11.77
N ARG A 273 -6.12 5.29 -13.08
CA ARG A 273 -7.10 5.03 -14.14
C ARG A 273 -7.53 3.57 -14.16
N ALA A 274 -6.58 2.63 -14.04
CA ALA A 274 -6.87 1.20 -13.97
C ALA A 274 -7.81 0.89 -12.79
N TRP A 275 -7.51 1.42 -11.59
CA TRP A 275 -8.37 1.28 -10.42
C TRP A 275 -9.76 1.89 -10.65
N ARG A 276 -9.82 3.09 -11.20
CA ARG A 276 -11.06 3.85 -11.34
C ARG A 276 -12.09 3.17 -12.23
N GLU A 277 -11.67 2.44 -13.24
CA GLU A 277 -12.57 1.80 -14.20
C GLU A 277 -13.51 0.79 -13.53
N ASN A 278 -12.95 -0.07 -12.68
CA ASN A 278 -13.70 -1.14 -12.01
C ASN A 278 -13.79 -0.92 -10.50
N ARG A 279 -13.18 0.13 -9.95
CA ARG A 279 -13.04 0.38 -8.52
C ARG A 279 -12.36 -0.79 -7.80
N ARG A 280 -11.29 -1.34 -8.37
CA ARG A 280 -10.62 -2.54 -7.88
C ARG A 280 -9.11 -2.36 -7.81
N VAL A 281 -8.54 -2.59 -6.63
CA VAL A 281 -7.08 -2.56 -6.40
C VAL A 281 -6.33 -3.56 -7.27
N PRO A 282 -6.80 -4.80 -7.51
CA PRO A 282 -6.11 -5.73 -8.40
C PRO A 282 -5.82 -5.17 -9.80
N ALA A 283 -6.71 -4.35 -10.36
CA ALA A 283 -6.48 -3.79 -11.69
C ALA A 283 -5.25 -2.86 -11.74
N SER A 284 -5.12 -1.95 -10.77
CA SER A 284 -3.94 -1.07 -10.66
C SER A 284 -2.68 -1.85 -10.26
N THR A 285 -2.81 -2.84 -9.38
CA THR A 285 -1.70 -3.69 -8.93
C THR A 285 -1.09 -4.49 -10.07
N ILE A 286 -1.91 -5.01 -11.01
CA ILE A 286 -1.41 -5.72 -12.20
C ILE A 286 -0.54 -4.78 -13.05
N THR A 287 -1.00 -3.55 -13.31
CA THR A 287 -0.20 -2.56 -14.06
C THR A 287 1.11 -2.28 -13.33
N HIS A 288 1.04 -1.95 -12.05
CA HIS A 288 2.18 -1.56 -11.23
C HIS A 288 3.22 -2.69 -11.12
N ALA A 289 2.82 -3.89 -10.72
CA ALA A 289 3.72 -5.03 -10.59
C ALA A 289 4.41 -5.39 -11.90
N THR A 290 3.69 -5.25 -13.02
CA THR A 290 4.27 -5.53 -14.36
C THR A 290 5.30 -4.48 -14.75
N VAL A 291 5.05 -3.20 -14.46
CA VAL A 291 6.04 -2.11 -14.64
C VAL A 291 7.30 -2.39 -13.83
N ASP A 292 7.15 -2.72 -12.56
CA ASP A 292 8.28 -3.01 -11.67
C ASP A 292 9.07 -4.25 -12.08
N ALA A 293 8.38 -5.29 -12.57
CA ALA A 293 9.04 -6.48 -13.09
C ALA A 293 9.82 -6.16 -14.39
N ILE A 294 9.20 -5.46 -15.34
CA ILE A 294 9.86 -5.00 -16.57
C ILE A 294 11.09 -4.19 -16.23
N TRP A 295 10.97 -3.22 -15.33
CA TRP A 295 12.11 -2.40 -14.91
C TRP A 295 13.23 -3.24 -14.31
N SER A 296 12.92 -4.19 -13.45
CA SER A 296 13.93 -5.04 -12.79
C SER A 296 14.74 -5.90 -13.78
N PHE A 297 14.22 -6.18 -14.98
CA PHE A 297 14.85 -7.07 -15.96
C PHE A 297 15.52 -6.32 -17.11
N TRP A 298 15.04 -5.14 -17.49
CA TRP A 298 15.53 -4.47 -18.71
C TRP A 298 16.09 -3.07 -18.48
N PHE A 299 15.90 -2.52 -17.29
CA PHE A 299 16.36 -1.18 -16.90
C PHE A 299 16.89 -1.17 -15.47
#